data_e46d16bf82aef26b8296f567a0955b8c
#
_entry.id   e46d16bf82aef26b8296f567a0955b8c
#
_cell.length_a   1.000
_cell.length_b   1.000
_cell.length_c   1.000
_cell.angle_alpha   90.00
_cell.angle_beta   90.00
_cell.angle_gamma   90.00
#
_symmetry.space_group_name_H-M   'P 1'
#
loop_
_entity.id
_entity.type
_entity.pdbx_description
1 polymer ?
#
loop_
_entity_poly.entity_id
_entity_poly.type
_entity_poly.pdbx_seq_one_letter_code
_entity_poly.pdbx_strand_id
1 'polypeptide(L)'
;MSFYTSLTGLQAATTELSVTSNNIANAGTSGFKRADADFGDIFASTPLQKAGSIAGSGVALNGITQQHTQGNIEFSTNSLDLAITGDGYFKLKTTDGAELYTRNGGFMLDEQNQLVNKAGQALQILPVDSINNANF
;
A
#
# COMPACT_ATOMS: atom_id res chain seq x y z
N MET A 1 -7.18 25.52 -26.16
CA MET A 1 -7.74 24.56 -25.19
C MET A 1 -7.18 23.16 -25.40
N SER A 2 -6.94 22.69 -26.64
CA SER A 2 -6.42 21.32 -26.89
C SER A 2 -5.02 21.03 -26.31
N PHE A 3 -4.14 22.03 -26.25
CA PHE A 3 -2.79 21.83 -25.69
C PHE A 3 -2.82 21.50 -24.19
N TYR A 4 -3.65 22.20 -23.42
CA TYR A 4 -3.79 21.94 -21.98
C TYR A 4 -4.40 20.56 -21.71
N THR A 5 -5.42 20.18 -22.46
CA THR A 5 -6.03 18.84 -22.38
C THR A 5 -5.01 17.74 -22.71
N SER A 6 -4.16 17.95 -23.72
CA SER A 6 -3.09 17.01 -24.07
C SER A 6 -2.02 16.93 -22.97
N LEU A 7 -1.69 18.07 -22.35
CA LEU A 7 -0.72 18.12 -21.23
C LEU A 7 -1.24 17.36 -20.01
N THR A 8 -2.52 17.53 -19.64
CA THR A 8 -3.10 16.79 -18.51
C THR A 8 -3.14 15.29 -18.79
N GLY A 9 -3.45 14.87 -20.03
CA GLY A 9 -3.38 13.47 -20.43
C GLY A 9 -1.97 12.88 -20.34
N LEU A 10 -0.95 13.64 -20.75
CA LEU A 10 0.44 13.21 -20.62
C LEU A 10 0.88 13.08 -19.16
N GLN A 11 0.48 14.02 -18.30
CA GLN A 11 0.75 13.96 -16.88
C GLN A 11 0.07 12.75 -16.22
N ALA A 12 -1.18 12.46 -16.58
CA ALA A 12 -1.90 11.28 -16.11
C ALA A 12 -1.17 9.98 -16.51
N ALA A 13 -0.79 9.87 -17.79
CA ALA A 13 -0.04 8.71 -18.27
C ALA A 13 1.31 8.53 -17.57
N THR A 14 2.01 9.64 -17.26
CA THR A 14 3.28 9.59 -16.50
C THR A 14 3.05 9.11 -15.06
N THR A 15 1.98 9.55 -14.42
CA THR A 15 1.62 9.11 -13.07
C THR A 15 1.26 7.62 -13.06
N GLU A 16 0.43 7.17 -14.00
CA GLU A 16 0.07 5.76 -14.17
C GLU A 16 1.30 4.88 -14.38
N LEU A 17 2.22 5.33 -15.25
CA LEU A 17 3.46 4.63 -15.50
C LEU A 17 4.34 4.54 -14.24
N SER A 18 4.41 5.61 -13.44
CA SER A 18 5.15 5.63 -12.17
C SER A 18 4.59 4.63 -11.17
N VAL A 19 3.25 4.61 -11.00
CA VAL A 19 2.57 3.67 -10.10
C VAL A 19 2.78 2.23 -10.56
N THR A 20 2.59 1.96 -11.85
CA THR A 20 2.80 0.63 -12.44
C THR A 20 4.25 0.17 -12.30
N SER A 21 5.22 1.05 -12.53
CA SER A 21 6.65 0.75 -12.36
C SER A 21 6.98 0.39 -10.90
N ASN A 22 6.40 1.11 -9.94
CA ASN A 22 6.56 0.79 -8.53
C ASN A 22 5.95 -0.59 -8.18
N ASN A 23 4.76 -0.89 -8.72
CA ASN A 23 4.11 -2.18 -8.53
C ASN A 23 4.97 -3.33 -9.08
N ILE A 24 5.54 -3.15 -10.28
CA ILE A 24 6.42 -4.14 -10.91
C ILE A 24 7.71 -4.32 -10.09
N ALA A 25 8.34 -3.24 -9.68
CA ALA A 25 9.56 -3.28 -8.88
C ALA A 25 9.38 -4.04 -7.56
N ASN A 26 8.18 -4.01 -7.00
CA ASN A 26 7.85 -4.65 -5.73
C ASN A 26 7.03 -5.95 -5.87
N ALA A 27 6.88 -6.49 -7.08
CA ALA A 27 6.08 -7.69 -7.31
C ALA A 27 6.57 -8.92 -6.52
N GLY A 28 7.88 -9.01 -6.25
CA GLY A 28 8.49 -10.07 -5.42
C GLY A 28 8.64 -9.71 -3.94
N THR A 29 8.14 -8.55 -3.49
CA THR A 29 8.29 -8.11 -2.10
C THR A 29 7.17 -8.71 -1.24
N SER A 30 7.53 -9.50 -0.23
CA SER A 30 6.57 -10.09 0.71
C SER A 30 5.79 -9.01 1.46
N GLY A 31 4.46 -9.13 1.45
CA GLY A 31 3.58 -8.17 2.11
C GLY A 31 3.34 -6.86 1.35
N PHE A 32 3.88 -6.71 0.14
CA PHE A 32 3.60 -5.56 -0.70
C PHE A 32 2.12 -5.52 -1.12
N LYS A 33 1.54 -4.32 -1.11
CA LYS A 33 0.20 -4.05 -1.64
C LYS A 33 0.33 -3.09 -2.81
N ARG A 34 -0.18 -3.53 -3.97
CA ARG A 34 -0.15 -2.71 -5.19
C ARG A 34 -0.95 -1.44 -4.99
N ALA A 35 -0.54 -0.39 -5.66
CA ALA A 35 -1.30 0.85 -5.74
C ALA A 35 -1.95 0.97 -7.12
N ASP A 36 -3.11 1.62 -7.17
CA ASP A 36 -3.79 2.00 -8.41
C ASP A 36 -4.01 3.52 -8.39
N ALA A 37 -3.77 4.17 -9.53
CA ALA A 37 -4.06 5.58 -9.72
C ALA A 37 -5.51 5.74 -10.23
N ASP A 38 -6.27 6.60 -9.57
CA ASP A 38 -7.65 6.93 -9.95
C ASP A 38 -7.69 8.30 -10.61
N PHE A 39 -8.30 8.37 -11.78
CA PHE A 39 -8.40 9.58 -12.58
C PHE A 39 -9.85 9.98 -12.79
N GLY A 40 -10.12 11.28 -12.70
CA GLY A 40 -11.43 11.87 -13.00
C GLY A 40 -11.37 12.76 -14.21
N ASP A 41 -12.48 12.80 -14.93
CA ASP A 41 -12.68 13.74 -16.04
C ASP A 41 -12.98 15.15 -15.50
N ILE A 42 -12.42 16.17 -16.14
CA ILE A 42 -12.66 17.58 -15.79
C ILE A 42 -13.74 18.13 -16.70
N PHE A 43 -14.92 18.41 -16.13
CA PHE A 43 -16.02 19.07 -16.84
C PHE A 43 -16.09 20.55 -16.49
N ALA A 44 -16.09 21.40 -17.53
CA ALA A 44 -16.45 22.79 -17.37
C ALA A 44 -17.94 22.94 -17.75
N SER A 45 -18.84 23.04 -16.76
CA SER A 45 -20.24 23.32 -17.01
C SER A 45 -20.49 24.83 -16.99
N THR A 46 -20.86 25.40 -18.13
CA THR A 46 -21.45 26.77 -18.21
C THR A 46 -22.96 26.65 -18.39
N PRO A 47 -23.78 27.40 -17.65
CA PRO A 47 -25.25 27.27 -17.69
C PRO A 47 -25.90 27.62 -19.04
N LEU A 48 -25.14 28.11 -20.02
CA LEU A 48 -25.59 28.51 -21.36
C LEU A 48 -25.21 27.49 -22.46
N GLN A 49 -24.55 26.38 -22.16
CA GLN A 49 -24.11 25.43 -23.16
C GLN A 49 -25.05 24.22 -23.24
N LYS A 50 -25.51 23.89 -24.46
CA LYS A 50 -26.33 22.70 -24.72
C LYS A 50 -25.52 21.44 -24.38
N ALA A 51 -26.09 20.53 -23.60
CA ALA A 51 -25.46 19.31 -23.09
C ALA A 51 -24.79 18.38 -24.14
N GLY A 52 -25.10 18.55 -25.41
CA GLY A 52 -24.53 17.77 -26.52
C GLY A 52 -23.25 18.35 -27.13
N SER A 53 -22.72 19.48 -26.64
CA SER A 53 -21.55 20.18 -27.20
C SER A 53 -20.44 20.44 -26.19
N ILE A 54 -20.43 19.72 -25.07
CA ILE A 54 -19.39 19.91 -24.03
C ILE A 54 -18.21 19.00 -24.37
N ALA A 55 -17.12 19.61 -24.82
CA ALA A 55 -15.85 18.93 -24.94
C ALA A 55 -15.22 18.81 -23.52
N GLY A 56 -14.72 17.65 -23.17
CA GLY A 56 -13.98 17.44 -21.91
C GLY A 56 -12.78 18.40 -21.79
N SER A 57 -12.50 18.86 -20.59
CA SER A 57 -11.43 19.82 -20.29
C SER A 57 -10.11 19.16 -19.87
N GLY A 58 -10.03 17.84 -19.95
CA GLY A 58 -8.86 17.06 -19.58
C GLY A 58 -9.13 16.10 -18.43
N VAL A 59 -8.06 15.61 -17.82
CA VAL A 59 -8.07 14.63 -16.76
C VAL A 59 -7.36 15.16 -15.51
N ALA A 60 -7.87 14.83 -14.33
CA ALA A 60 -7.23 15.09 -13.05
C ALA A 60 -6.97 13.80 -12.30
N LEU A 61 -5.88 13.74 -11.56
CA LEU A 61 -5.62 12.67 -10.60
C LEU A 61 -6.52 12.89 -9.37
N ASN A 62 -7.41 11.94 -9.08
CA ASN A 62 -8.24 11.93 -7.87
C ASN A 62 -7.45 11.43 -6.66
N GLY A 63 -6.61 10.43 -6.87
CA GLY A 63 -5.78 9.87 -5.82
C GLY A 63 -5.04 8.60 -6.25
N ILE A 64 -4.16 8.13 -5.36
CA ILE A 64 -3.49 6.85 -5.49
C ILE A 64 -3.93 6.00 -4.30
N THR A 65 -4.58 4.87 -4.56
CA THR A 65 -5.14 3.99 -3.54
C THR A 65 -4.40 2.67 -3.48
N GLN A 66 -4.13 2.17 -2.27
CA GLN A 66 -3.59 0.82 -2.10
C GLN A 66 -4.69 -0.22 -2.12
N GLN A 67 -4.46 -1.31 -2.85
CA GLN A 67 -5.35 -2.45 -2.91
C GLN A 67 -5.01 -3.45 -1.80
N HIS A 68 -5.93 -3.63 -0.84
CA HIS A 68 -5.70 -4.51 0.32
C HIS A 68 -6.13 -5.97 0.10
N THR A 69 -6.42 -6.35 -1.13
CA THR A 69 -6.77 -7.76 -1.46
C THR A 69 -5.69 -8.72 -0.99
N GLN A 70 -6.11 -9.89 -0.48
CA GLN A 70 -5.20 -10.95 -0.04
C GLN A 70 -4.46 -11.56 -1.24
N GLY A 71 -3.13 -11.59 -1.16
CA GLY A 71 -2.27 -12.32 -2.10
C GLY A 71 -2.15 -13.80 -1.75
N ASN A 72 -1.45 -14.54 -2.59
CA ASN A 72 -1.12 -15.94 -2.31
C ASN A 72 -0.25 -16.05 -1.07
N ILE A 73 -0.52 -17.05 -0.24
CA ILE A 73 0.32 -17.43 0.89
C ILE A 73 1.27 -18.51 0.40
N GLU A 74 2.56 -18.25 0.49
CA GLU A 74 3.61 -19.21 0.16
C GLU A 74 4.16 -19.80 1.46
N PHE A 75 4.42 -21.10 1.45
CA PHE A 75 5.01 -21.78 2.60
C PHE A 75 6.54 -21.65 2.55
N SER A 76 7.13 -21.29 3.66
CA SER A 76 8.57 -21.24 3.89
C SER A 76 9.03 -22.41 4.75
N THR A 77 10.30 -22.76 4.66
CA THR A 77 10.95 -23.71 5.56
C THR A 77 11.38 -23.10 6.89
N ASN A 78 11.32 -21.77 7.00
CA ASN A 78 11.65 -21.04 8.23
C ASN A 78 10.42 -20.94 9.12
N SER A 79 10.49 -21.49 10.34
CA SER A 79 9.39 -21.49 11.32
C SER A 79 9.05 -20.11 11.89
N LEU A 80 9.91 -19.11 11.65
CA LEU A 80 9.72 -17.73 12.13
C LEU A 80 9.09 -16.82 11.06
N ASP A 81 8.79 -17.35 9.89
CA ASP A 81 8.08 -16.61 8.85
C ASP A 81 6.58 -16.60 9.16
N LEU A 82 6.03 -15.43 9.34
CA LEU A 82 4.63 -15.21 9.69
C LEU A 82 3.87 -14.55 8.54
N ALA A 83 2.64 -14.97 8.30
CA ALA A 83 1.76 -14.36 7.32
C ALA A 83 0.45 -13.91 7.98
N ILE A 84 -0.01 -12.71 7.65
CA ILE A 84 -1.31 -12.20 8.09
C ILE A 84 -2.36 -12.60 7.04
N THR A 85 -3.42 -13.27 7.51
CA THR A 85 -4.62 -13.55 6.72
C THR A 85 -5.68 -12.50 7.05
N GLY A 86 -6.15 -11.78 6.05
CA GLY A 86 -7.10 -10.68 6.24
C GLY A 86 -6.42 -9.33 6.43
N ASP A 87 -7.13 -8.41 7.12
CA ASP A 87 -6.65 -7.05 7.35
C ASP A 87 -5.78 -6.97 8.61
N GLY A 88 -4.74 -6.15 8.56
CA GLY A 88 -3.85 -5.91 9.69
C GLY A 88 -2.39 -5.73 9.30
N TYR A 89 -1.58 -5.38 10.28
CA TYR A 89 -0.14 -5.16 10.16
C TYR A 89 0.56 -5.71 11.39
N PHE A 90 1.79 -6.17 11.22
CA PHE A 90 2.71 -6.40 12.32
C PHE A 90 3.17 -5.06 12.87
N LYS A 91 3.03 -4.88 14.18
CA LYS A 91 3.55 -3.71 14.88
C LYS A 91 4.99 -3.98 15.28
N LEU A 92 5.89 -3.12 14.84
CA LEU A 92 7.31 -3.18 15.15
C LEU A 92 7.70 -2.00 16.02
N LYS A 93 8.72 -2.18 16.82
CA LYS A 93 9.35 -1.11 17.59
C LYS A 93 10.81 -0.99 17.22
N THR A 94 11.23 0.21 16.88
CA THR A 94 12.63 0.54 16.60
C THR A 94 13.41 0.67 17.91
N THR A 95 14.71 0.55 17.86
CA THR A 95 15.61 0.81 19.01
C THR A 95 15.42 2.20 19.60
N ASP A 96 15.06 3.19 18.78
CA ASP A 96 14.74 4.57 19.21
C ASP A 96 13.36 4.72 19.83
N GLY A 97 12.57 3.62 19.92
CA GLY A 97 11.23 3.62 20.49
C GLY A 97 10.10 4.00 19.53
N ALA A 98 10.40 4.29 18.25
CA ALA A 98 9.37 4.59 17.25
C ALA A 98 8.58 3.33 16.88
N GLU A 99 7.28 3.49 16.68
CA GLU A 99 6.38 2.43 16.23
C GLU A 99 6.29 2.41 14.71
N LEU A 100 6.44 1.24 14.12
CA LEU A 100 6.32 1.00 12.69
C LEU A 100 5.34 -0.12 12.43
N TYR A 101 4.73 -0.13 11.26
CA TYR A 101 3.80 -1.14 10.83
C TYR A 101 4.27 -1.77 9.52
N THR A 102 4.27 -3.10 9.47
CA THR A 102 4.67 -3.85 8.28
C THR A 102 3.75 -5.04 8.03
N ARG A 103 3.68 -5.50 6.78
CA ARG A 103 3.09 -6.80 6.43
C ARG A 103 4.13 -7.86 6.09
N ASN A 104 5.40 -7.47 6.05
CA ASN A 104 6.48 -8.42 5.86
C ASN A 104 6.68 -9.21 7.15
N GLY A 105 6.47 -10.51 7.10
CA GLY A 105 6.55 -11.43 8.22
C GLY A 105 7.83 -12.24 8.30
N GLY A 106 8.89 -11.85 7.59
CA GLY A 106 10.20 -12.51 7.70
C GLY A 106 10.94 -12.06 8.95
N PHE A 107 10.84 -12.84 10.02
CA PHE A 107 11.48 -12.56 11.30
C PHE A 107 12.64 -13.50 11.59
N MET A 108 13.51 -13.07 12.50
CA MET A 108 14.62 -13.85 13.07
C MET A 108 14.71 -13.57 14.57
N LEU A 109 15.42 -14.45 15.30
CA LEU A 109 15.74 -14.22 16.70
C LEU A 109 17.06 -13.44 16.80
N ASP A 110 17.09 -12.45 17.67
CA ASP A 110 18.31 -11.75 18.06
C ASP A 110 19.02 -12.46 19.24
N GLU A 111 20.13 -11.90 19.68
CA GLU A 111 20.90 -12.42 20.84
C GLU A 111 20.12 -12.38 22.16
N GLN A 112 19.06 -11.58 22.24
CA GLN A 112 18.17 -11.43 23.39
C GLN A 112 16.91 -12.30 23.28
N ASN A 113 16.83 -13.20 22.28
CA ASN A 113 15.68 -14.03 21.98
C ASN A 113 14.39 -13.22 21.64
N GLN A 114 14.56 -12.03 21.08
CA GLN A 114 13.45 -11.23 20.55
C GLN A 114 13.25 -11.51 19.07
N LEU A 115 12.00 -11.50 18.62
CA LEU A 115 11.67 -11.57 17.20
C LEU A 115 11.93 -10.21 16.57
N VAL A 116 12.92 -10.14 15.69
CA VAL A 116 13.30 -8.91 14.96
C VAL A 116 13.24 -9.15 13.46
N ASN A 117 12.99 -8.08 12.71
CA ASN A 117 13.13 -8.14 11.27
C ASN A 117 14.60 -7.94 10.85
N LYS A 118 14.88 -8.01 9.54
CA LYS A 118 16.23 -7.82 9.00
C LYS A 118 16.85 -6.43 9.29
N ALA A 119 16.02 -5.46 9.67
CA ALA A 119 16.46 -4.11 10.05
C ALA A 119 16.68 -3.97 11.58
N GLY A 120 16.57 -5.05 12.36
CA GLY A 120 16.75 -5.03 13.80
C GLY A 120 15.58 -4.43 14.59
N GLN A 121 14.40 -4.35 13.99
CA GLN A 121 13.19 -3.81 14.64
C GLN A 121 12.42 -4.94 15.31
N ALA A 122 12.11 -4.79 16.60
CA ALA A 122 11.48 -5.84 17.40
C ALA A 122 9.96 -5.92 17.15
N LEU A 123 9.46 -7.13 16.95
CA LEU A 123 8.04 -7.41 16.84
C LEU A 123 7.35 -7.18 18.19
N GLN A 124 6.29 -6.38 18.20
CA GLN A 124 5.46 -6.18 19.39
C GLN A 124 4.29 -7.16 19.36
N ILE A 125 4.19 -7.98 20.39
CA ILE A 125 3.08 -8.91 20.59
C ILE A 125 2.38 -8.57 21.90
N LEU A 126 1.07 -8.75 21.94
CA LEU A 126 0.31 -8.64 23.17
C LEU A 126 0.53 -9.91 24.00
N PRO A 127 0.78 -9.80 25.33
CA PRO A 127 0.83 -10.97 26.17
C PRO A 127 -0.56 -11.64 26.19
N VAL A 128 -0.55 -12.95 25.96
CA VAL A 128 -1.76 -13.78 26.13
C VAL A 128 -1.71 -14.38 27.52
N ASP A 129 -2.71 -14.07 28.34
CA ASP A 129 -2.85 -14.71 29.64
C ASP A 129 -3.06 -16.22 29.46
N SER A 130 -2.52 -17.01 30.40
CA SER A 130 -2.60 -18.47 30.44
C SER A 130 -4.06 -19.03 30.51
N ILE A 131 -5.05 -18.15 30.55
CA ILE A 131 -6.49 -18.45 30.60
C ILE A 131 -7.22 -18.07 29.30
N ASN A 132 -6.55 -18.04 28.16
CA ASN A 132 -7.18 -17.77 26.84
C ASN A 132 -7.87 -16.41 26.66
N ASN A 133 -7.61 -15.42 27.47
CA ASN A 133 -8.10 -14.07 27.25
C ASN A 133 -6.98 -13.16 26.77
N ALA A 134 -7.04 -12.75 25.50
CA ALA A 134 -6.28 -11.61 25.05
C ALA A 134 -6.85 -10.37 25.77
N ASN A 135 -6.04 -9.70 26.57
CA ASN A 135 -6.41 -8.39 27.12
C ASN A 135 -6.26 -7.37 25.98
N PHE A 136 -7.39 -6.90 25.47
CA PHE A 136 -7.49 -5.80 24.49
C PHE A 136 -7.54 -4.47 25.20
#